data_92f245aec5ba3721b143f6a2f7157949
#
_entry.id   92f245aec5ba3721b143f6a2f7157949
#
_cell.length_a   1.000
_cell.length_b   1.000
_cell.length_c   1.000
_cell.angle_alpha   90.00
_cell.angle_beta   90.00
_cell.angle_gamma   90.00
#
_symmetry.space_group_name_H-M   'P 1'
#
loop_
_entity.id
_entity.type
_entity.pdbx_description
1 polymer ?
#
loop_
_entity_poly.entity_id
_entity_poly.type
_entity_poly.pdbx_seq_one_letter_code
_entity_poly.pdbx_strand_id
1 'polypeptide(L)'
;MPLTRALPAFLLLGAFLAGCGHLIYTGGPYRGRVVDAETKQPLAGAAVLAVWLWEGPGLGHPREGLHDVFEILTDADGEFTIPQKTHFSLSGQIGEPHFTIYYPGYGPFPSFQVQPTGAALDAAFQKHTVVELPRMRTRDERLRALGWSGPAVGVPQEKTPNLRRLLDQERRALGLQP
;
A
#
# COMPACT_ATOMS: atom_id res chain seq x y z
N MET A 1 50.65 36.64 -12.65
CA MET A 1 49.42 36.02 -13.19
C MET A 1 48.93 35.01 -12.19
N PRO A 2 47.76 35.21 -11.56
CA PRO A 2 47.22 34.23 -10.63
C PRO A 2 45.93 33.60 -11.20
N LEU A 3 46.04 32.33 -11.54
CA LEU A 3 44.94 31.50 -12.07
C LEU A 3 44.59 30.32 -11.09
N THR A 4 44.34 30.57 -9.81
CA THR A 4 44.16 29.52 -8.83
C THR A 4 43.10 29.75 -7.77
N ARG A 5 42.01 30.49 -8.06
CA ARG A 5 40.97 30.74 -7.03
C ARG A 5 39.51 30.44 -7.42
N ALA A 6 39.25 29.80 -8.57
CA ALA A 6 37.87 29.52 -9.05
C ALA A 6 37.40 28.08 -8.83
N LEU A 7 38.26 27.12 -8.41
CA LEU A 7 37.90 25.72 -8.26
C LEU A 7 37.01 25.33 -7.05
N PRO A 8 37.07 26.00 -5.85
CA PRO A 8 36.29 25.53 -4.73
C PRO A 8 34.79 25.86 -4.80
N ALA A 9 34.40 26.88 -5.54
CA ALA A 9 32.99 27.29 -5.65
C ALA A 9 32.15 26.34 -6.53
N PHE A 10 32.74 25.76 -7.56
CA PHE A 10 32.07 24.78 -8.44
C PHE A 10 31.87 23.41 -7.76
N LEU A 11 32.81 22.99 -6.90
CA LEU A 11 32.68 21.74 -6.13
C LEU A 11 31.60 21.81 -5.06
N LEU A 12 31.41 22.96 -4.42
CA LEU A 12 30.34 23.17 -3.44
C LEU A 12 28.95 23.20 -4.09
N LEU A 13 28.80 23.78 -5.29
CA LEU A 13 27.53 23.79 -6.01
C LEU A 13 27.11 22.39 -6.49
N GLY A 14 28.09 21.55 -6.89
CA GLY A 14 27.85 20.15 -7.30
C GLY A 14 27.38 19.26 -6.13
N ALA A 15 27.86 19.50 -4.91
CA ALA A 15 27.45 18.73 -3.71
C ALA A 15 26.00 19.04 -3.27
N PHE A 16 25.50 20.24 -3.51
CA PHE A 16 24.11 20.60 -3.22
C PHE A 16 23.09 19.96 -4.18
N LEU A 17 23.48 19.65 -5.42
CA LEU A 17 22.61 19.01 -6.39
C LEU A 17 22.50 17.49 -6.19
N ALA A 18 23.46 16.85 -5.54
CA ALA A 18 23.43 15.41 -5.29
C ALA A 18 22.48 15.02 -4.11
N GLY A 19 22.05 15.97 -3.29
CA GLY A 19 21.16 15.74 -2.14
C GLY A 19 19.66 15.69 -2.45
N CYS A 20 19.23 16.07 -3.66
CA CYS A 20 17.81 16.19 -4.01
C CYS A 20 17.13 14.90 -4.42
N GLY A 21 17.86 13.78 -4.56
CA GLY A 21 17.31 12.50 -5.04
C GLY A 21 16.31 11.82 -4.09
N HIS A 22 16.19 12.27 -2.85
CA HIS A 22 15.35 11.66 -1.82
C HIS A 22 14.03 12.41 -1.56
N LEU A 23 13.82 13.56 -2.21
CA LEU A 23 12.65 14.41 -1.98
C LEU A 23 11.45 14.03 -2.85
N ILE A 24 11.66 13.29 -3.92
CA ILE A 24 10.63 12.91 -4.88
C ILE A 24 10.63 11.39 -5.02
N TYR A 25 9.46 10.80 -4.84
CA TYR A 25 9.17 9.42 -5.14
C TYR A 25 8.15 9.34 -6.27
N THR A 26 8.41 8.56 -7.31
CA THR A 26 7.45 8.27 -8.37
C THR A 26 7.31 6.76 -8.52
N GLY A 27 6.12 6.25 -8.29
CA GLY A 27 5.82 4.82 -8.35
C GLY A 27 4.53 4.50 -9.10
N GLY A 28 4.40 3.27 -9.56
CA GLY A 28 3.29 2.78 -10.36
C GLY A 28 3.48 2.95 -11.88
N PRO A 29 2.43 2.67 -12.69
CA PRO A 29 1.12 2.19 -12.23
C PRO A 29 1.22 0.80 -11.60
N TYR A 30 0.42 0.55 -10.54
CA TYR A 30 0.34 -0.77 -9.93
C TYR A 30 -0.89 -1.50 -10.45
N ARG A 31 -0.71 -2.76 -10.86
CA ARG A 31 -1.76 -3.57 -11.48
C ARG A 31 -1.83 -4.94 -10.87
N GLY A 32 -3.04 -5.48 -10.79
CA GLY A 32 -3.21 -6.83 -10.32
C GLY A 32 -4.64 -7.33 -10.49
N ARG A 33 -4.79 -8.62 -10.23
CA ARG A 33 -6.05 -9.32 -10.26
C ARG A 33 -6.29 -10.04 -8.96
N VAL A 34 -7.47 -9.90 -8.39
CA VAL A 34 -7.88 -10.55 -7.15
C VAL A 34 -8.79 -11.73 -7.46
N VAL A 35 -8.44 -12.91 -6.97
CA VAL A 35 -9.18 -14.14 -7.22
C VAL A 35 -9.39 -14.95 -5.93
N ASP A 36 -10.40 -15.81 -5.93
CA ASP A 36 -10.58 -16.85 -4.92
C ASP A 36 -9.44 -17.87 -5.03
N ALA A 37 -8.77 -18.16 -3.91
CA ALA A 37 -7.59 -19.03 -3.89
C ALA A 37 -7.87 -20.47 -4.33
N GLU A 38 -9.10 -20.97 -4.15
CA GLU A 38 -9.47 -22.35 -4.48
C GLU A 38 -10.03 -22.45 -5.90
N THR A 39 -11.01 -21.61 -6.25
CA THR A 39 -11.74 -21.69 -7.50
C THR A 39 -11.10 -20.92 -8.65
N LYS A 40 -10.16 -20.00 -8.32
CA LYS A 40 -9.53 -19.06 -9.24
C LYS A 40 -10.52 -18.09 -9.92
N GLN A 41 -11.75 -18.04 -9.42
CA GLN A 41 -12.76 -17.11 -9.92
C GLN A 41 -12.41 -15.67 -9.49
N PRO A 42 -12.67 -14.66 -10.35
CA PRO A 42 -12.42 -13.28 -10.02
C PRO A 42 -13.28 -12.80 -8.85
N LEU A 43 -12.72 -11.98 -8.00
CA LEU A 43 -13.43 -11.33 -6.91
C LEU A 43 -13.71 -9.86 -7.27
N ALA A 44 -14.84 -9.63 -7.91
CA ALA A 44 -15.31 -8.30 -8.28
C ALA A 44 -15.77 -7.51 -7.05
N GLY A 45 -15.37 -6.24 -6.95
CA GLY A 45 -15.73 -5.36 -5.84
C GLY A 45 -14.89 -5.57 -4.57
N ALA A 46 -13.74 -6.24 -4.65
CA ALA A 46 -12.77 -6.28 -3.56
C ALA A 46 -12.14 -4.89 -3.38
N ALA A 47 -12.01 -4.43 -2.13
CA ALA A 47 -11.32 -3.18 -1.84
C ALA A 47 -9.81 -3.39 -1.91
N VAL A 48 -9.14 -2.58 -2.73
CA VAL A 48 -7.69 -2.51 -2.85
C VAL A 48 -7.23 -1.16 -2.34
N LEU A 49 -6.40 -1.18 -1.31
CA LEU A 49 -5.87 -0.01 -0.66
C LEU A 49 -4.36 0.03 -0.85
N ALA A 50 -3.83 1.15 -1.31
CA ALA A 50 -2.41 1.46 -1.34
C ALA A 50 -2.14 2.61 -0.37
N VAL A 51 -1.20 2.40 0.56
CA VAL A 51 -0.85 3.35 1.62
C VAL A 51 0.63 3.70 1.49
N TRP A 52 0.93 4.95 1.21
CA TRP A 52 2.30 5.47 1.23
C TRP A 52 2.60 6.04 2.61
N LEU A 53 3.71 5.58 3.17
CA LEU A 53 4.26 6.11 4.41
C LEU A 53 5.49 6.97 4.09
N TRP A 54 5.71 7.98 4.88
CA TRP A 54 7.00 8.66 4.92
C TRP A 54 7.80 8.15 6.12
N GLU A 55 9.09 7.95 5.92
CA GLU A 55 10.05 7.60 6.95
C GLU A 55 11.07 8.73 7.11
N GLY A 56 11.31 9.15 8.33
CA GLY A 56 12.24 10.23 8.63
C GLY A 56 13.07 9.96 9.89
N PRO A 57 14.08 10.82 10.15
CA PRO A 57 14.92 10.68 11.32
C PRO A 57 14.13 10.86 12.61
N GLY A 58 14.40 10.02 13.60
CA GLY A 58 13.83 10.09 14.94
C GLY A 58 14.89 9.85 16.02
N LEU A 59 14.58 10.24 17.25
CA LEU A 59 15.46 9.99 18.40
C LEU A 59 15.38 8.51 18.80
N GLY A 60 16.39 7.73 18.40
CA GLY A 60 16.54 6.30 18.75
C GLY A 60 15.87 5.31 17.79
N HIS A 61 14.89 5.70 17.00
CA HIS A 61 14.27 4.90 15.95
C HIS A 61 13.68 5.80 14.86
N PRO A 62 13.54 5.31 13.61
CA PRO A 62 12.87 6.04 12.54
C PRO A 62 11.47 6.47 12.96
N ARG A 63 11.02 7.61 12.47
CA ARG A 63 9.64 8.07 12.59
C ARG A 63 8.93 7.75 11.28
N GLU A 64 7.78 7.14 11.40
CA GLU A 64 6.89 6.87 10.27
C GLU A 64 5.62 7.69 10.39
N GLY A 65 5.04 8.03 9.26
CA GLY A 65 3.74 8.68 9.21
C GLY A 65 3.04 8.47 7.89
N LEU A 66 1.72 8.61 7.92
CA LEU A 66 0.91 8.54 6.72
C LEU A 66 1.26 9.69 5.78
N HIS A 67 1.57 9.35 4.52
CA HIS A 67 1.78 10.33 3.47
C HIS A 67 0.56 10.44 2.54
N ASP A 68 0.16 9.32 1.92
CA ASP A 68 -1.00 9.29 1.01
C ASP A 68 -1.71 7.93 1.06
N VAL A 69 -2.96 7.94 0.63
CA VAL A 69 -3.81 6.75 0.53
C VAL A 69 -4.56 6.79 -0.79
N PHE A 70 -4.62 5.66 -1.46
CA PHE A 70 -5.47 5.47 -2.63
C PHE A 70 -6.29 4.19 -2.46
N GLU A 71 -7.60 4.29 -2.66
CA GLU A 71 -8.53 3.17 -2.59
C GLU A 71 -9.24 2.98 -3.93
N ILE A 72 -9.37 1.73 -4.36
CA ILE A 72 -10.15 1.34 -5.55
C ILE A 72 -10.86 0.01 -5.29
N LEU A 73 -11.93 -0.26 -6.02
CA LEU A 73 -12.54 -1.59 -6.07
C LEU A 73 -12.08 -2.32 -7.33
N THR A 74 -11.95 -3.63 -7.22
CA THR A 74 -11.74 -4.49 -8.40
C THR A 74 -12.96 -4.47 -9.31
N ASP A 75 -12.74 -4.57 -10.61
CA ASP A 75 -13.78 -4.65 -11.63
C ASP A 75 -14.43 -6.05 -11.74
N ALA A 76 -15.24 -6.28 -12.77
CA ALA A 76 -15.96 -7.54 -13.00
C ALA A 76 -15.01 -8.75 -13.20
N ASP A 77 -13.82 -8.50 -13.71
CA ASP A 77 -12.78 -9.51 -13.94
C ASP A 77 -11.82 -9.66 -12.77
N GLY A 78 -12.10 -8.97 -11.65
CA GLY A 78 -11.25 -8.91 -10.47
C GLY A 78 -10.01 -8.05 -10.64
N GLU A 79 -9.89 -7.31 -11.73
CA GLU A 79 -8.73 -6.48 -12.05
C GLU A 79 -8.78 -5.13 -11.32
N PHE A 80 -7.58 -4.59 -11.03
CA PHE A 80 -7.43 -3.23 -10.55
C PHE A 80 -6.19 -2.56 -11.15
N THR A 81 -6.25 -1.24 -11.25
CA THR A 81 -5.11 -0.41 -11.65
C THR A 81 -5.06 0.83 -10.78
N ILE A 82 -3.97 0.99 -10.03
CA ILE A 82 -3.67 2.21 -9.32
C ILE A 82 -2.74 3.03 -10.22
N PRO A 83 -3.12 4.26 -10.59
CA PRO A 83 -2.35 5.09 -11.51
C PRO A 83 -0.98 5.43 -10.93
N GLN A 84 -0.03 5.75 -11.80
CA GLN A 84 1.25 6.29 -11.39
C GLN A 84 1.06 7.56 -10.56
N LYS A 85 1.79 7.65 -9.46
CA LYS A 85 1.78 8.81 -8.57
C LYS A 85 3.18 9.32 -8.32
N THR A 86 3.30 10.63 -8.24
CA THR A 86 4.53 11.32 -7.81
C THR A 86 4.26 11.98 -6.47
N HIS A 87 5.09 11.68 -5.49
CA HIS A 87 5.02 12.19 -4.14
C HIS A 87 6.23 13.06 -3.85
N PHE A 88 6.02 14.09 -3.06
CA PHE A 88 7.08 15.00 -2.62
C PHE A 88 7.11 15.05 -1.10
N SER A 89 8.30 14.94 -0.50
CA SER A 89 8.50 15.05 0.94
C SER A 89 9.76 15.85 1.27
N LEU A 90 9.62 16.82 2.15
CA LEU A 90 10.74 17.60 2.69
C LEU A 90 11.31 17.01 3.99
N SER A 91 10.56 16.11 4.64
CA SER A 91 10.86 15.65 6.01
C SER A 91 11.26 14.19 6.13
N GLY A 92 11.35 13.47 5.01
CA GLY A 92 11.69 12.04 5.02
C GLY A 92 11.61 11.41 3.65
N GLN A 93 11.88 10.11 3.58
CA GLN A 93 11.78 9.31 2.37
C GLN A 93 10.38 8.72 2.24
N ILE A 94 9.88 8.62 1.02
CA ILE A 94 8.64 7.90 0.69
C ILE A 94 9.05 6.70 -0.13
N GLY A 95 8.62 5.53 0.30
CA GLY A 95 8.88 4.26 -0.38
C GLY A 95 7.69 3.76 -1.20
N GLU A 96 7.76 2.49 -1.59
CA GLU A 96 6.66 1.77 -2.22
C GLU A 96 5.43 1.72 -1.29
N PRO A 97 4.21 1.70 -1.84
CA PRO A 97 3.00 1.65 -1.02
C PRO A 97 2.81 0.27 -0.38
N HIS A 98 2.28 0.27 0.84
CA HIS A 98 1.78 -0.94 1.47
C HIS A 98 0.38 -1.26 0.95
N PHE A 99 0.19 -2.49 0.45
CA PHE A 99 -1.09 -2.92 -0.08
C PHE A 99 -1.90 -3.67 0.98
N THR A 100 -3.19 -3.33 1.06
CA THR A 100 -4.21 -4.12 1.77
C THR A 100 -5.33 -4.44 0.78
N ILE A 101 -5.72 -5.71 0.67
CA ILE A 101 -6.83 -6.13 -0.17
C ILE A 101 -7.83 -6.91 0.68
N TYR A 102 -9.09 -6.52 0.59
CA TYR A 102 -10.16 -7.11 1.39
C TYR A 102 -11.41 -7.40 0.58
N TYR A 103 -11.99 -8.57 0.83
CA TYR A 103 -13.29 -8.97 0.34
C TYR A 103 -14.07 -9.72 1.43
N PRO A 104 -15.36 -9.43 1.67
CA PRO A 104 -16.15 -10.08 2.73
C PRO A 104 -16.14 -11.61 2.61
N GLY A 105 -15.94 -12.30 3.74
CA GLY A 105 -15.84 -13.76 3.79
C GLY A 105 -14.50 -14.35 3.37
N TYR A 106 -13.48 -13.51 3.12
CA TYR A 106 -12.13 -13.93 2.76
C TYR A 106 -11.08 -13.41 3.74
N GLY A 107 -9.96 -14.11 3.80
CA GLY A 107 -8.78 -13.64 4.54
C GLY A 107 -8.10 -12.48 3.80
N PRO A 108 -7.85 -11.34 4.48
CA PRO A 108 -7.26 -10.16 3.84
C PRO A 108 -5.81 -10.38 3.45
N PHE A 109 -5.40 -9.74 2.36
CA PHE A 109 -4.00 -9.60 1.98
C PHE A 109 -3.37 -8.42 2.74
N PRO A 110 -2.11 -8.52 3.22
CA PRO A 110 -1.18 -9.65 3.09
C PRO A 110 -1.28 -10.68 4.24
N SER A 111 -2.09 -10.45 5.27
CA SER A 111 -2.05 -11.17 6.55
C SER A 111 -2.40 -12.66 6.44
N PHE A 112 -3.18 -13.06 5.44
CA PHE A 112 -3.61 -14.45 5.22
C PHE A 112 -2.99 -15.10 3.99
N GLN A 113 -1.91 -14.54 3.47
CA GLN A 113 -1.20 -15.11 2.32
C GLN A 113 -0.20 -16.18 2.75
N VAL A 114 -0.08 -17.23 1.93
CA VAL A 114 0.91 -18.30 2.08
C VAL A 114 2.22 -17.95 1.35
N GLN A 115 2.20 -16.91 0.52
CA GLN A 115 3.31 -16.46 -0.33
C GLN A 115 4.22 -15.45 0.38
N PRO A 116 5.46 -15.26 -0.09
CA PRO A 116 6.44 -14.40 0.56
C PRO A 116 5.92 -12.95 0.70
N THR A 117 6.06 -12.42 1.91
CA THR A 117 5.74 -11.04 2.27
C THR A 117 7.00 -10.15 2.13
N GLY A 118 6.82 -8.86 1.90
CA GLY A 118 7.89 -7.86 1.88
C GLY A 118 8.16 -7.26 0.51
N ALA A 119 9.31 -6.59 0.35
CA ALA A 119 9.71 -5.83 -0.83
C ALA A 119 9.58 -6.56 -2.19
N ALA A 120 9.58 -7.90 -2.19
CA ALA A 120 9.33 -8.70 -3.39
C ALA A 120 7.87 -8.59 -3.90
N LEU A 121 6.92 -8.30 -3.02
CA LEU A 121 5.50 -8.12 -3.37
C LEU A 121 5.24 -6.76 -3.99
N ASP A 122 5.85 -5.71 -3.46
CA ASP A 122 5.67 -4.34 -3.95
C ASP A 122 6.20 -4.23 -5.39
N ALA A 123 7.36 -4.87 -5.68
CA ALA A 123 7.89 -4.99 -7.03
C ALA A 123 7.02 -5.84 -7.98
N ALA A 124 6.26 -6.81 -7.45
CA ALA A 124 5.36 -7.64 -8.24
C ALA A 124 4.16 -6.84 -8.78
N PHE A 125 3.59 -5.92 -8.00
CA PHE A 125 2.46 -5.08 -8.44
C PHE A 125 2.81 -4.12 -9.59
N GLN A 126 4.07 -3.80 -9.79
CA GLN A 126 4.52 -3.06 -10.98
C GLN A 126 4.40 -3.89 -12.28
N LYS A 127 4.35 -5.24 -12.17
CA LYS A 127 4.34 -6.17 -13.30
C LYS A 127 3.00 -6.88 -13.55
N HIS A 128 1.93 -6.52 -12.88
CA HIS A 128 0.66 -7.25 -12.82
C HIS A 128 0.75 -8.54 -11.98
N THR A 129 0.16 -8.51 -10.81
CA THR A 129 0.19 -9.60 -9.83
C THR A 129 -1.18 -10.22 -9.63
N VAL A 130 -1.27 -11.55 -9.57
CA VAL A 130 -2.48 -12.25 -9.15
C VAL A 130 -2.43 -12.44 -7.63
N VAL A 131 -3.42 -11.88 -6.95
CA VAL A 131 -3.60 -12.01 -5.49
C VAL A 131 -4.70 -13.00 -5.22
N GLU A 132 -4.37 -14.09 -4.53
CA GLU A 132 -5.29 -15.15 -4.18
C GLU A 132 -5.77 -14.97 -2.75
N LEU A 133 -7.07 -14.72 -2.55
CA LEU A 133 -7.64 -14.60 -1.21
C LEU A 133 -8.23 -15.94 -0.76
N PRO A 134 -7.82 -16.47 0.41
CA PRO A 134 -8.38 -17.69 0.96
C PRO A 134 -9.78 -17.44 1.53
N ARG A 135 -10.73 -18.33 1.22
CA ARG A 135 -12.10 -18.25 1.74
C ARG A 135 -12.15 -18.65 3.21
N MET A 136 -12.76 -17.82 4.04
CA MET A 136 -13.02 -18.09 5.45
C MET A 136 -14.36 -18.82 5.58
N ARG A 137 -14.33 -20.09 5.97
CA ARG A 137 -15.52 -20.98 5.94
C ARG A 137 -16.30 -20.98 7.24
N THR A 138 -15.61 -20.78 8.36
CA THR A 138 -16.24 -20.79 9.68
C THR A 138 -16.42 -19.37 10.22
N ARG A 139 -17.36 -19.22 11.15
CA ARG A 139 -17.57 -17.93 11.84
C ARG A 139 -16.29 -17.46 12.55
N ASP A 140 -15.55 -18.37 13.17
CA ASP A 140 -14.33 -18.04 13.92
C ASP A 140 -13.19 -17.60 12.99
N GLU A 141 -13.05 -18.21 11.82
CA GLU A 141 -12.11 -17.76 10.79
C GLU A 141 -12.46 -16.35 10.31
N ARG A 142 -13.74 -16.09 10.01
CA ARG A 142 -14.22 -14.79 9.57
C ARG A 142 -14.00 -13.71 10.64
N LEU A 143 -14.23 -14.02 11.92
CA LEU A 143 -13.95 -13.11 13.03
C LEU A 143 -12.46 -12.79 13.14
N ARG A 144 -11.60 -13.79 13.00
CA ARG A 144 -10.14 -13.57 12.98
C ARG A 144 -9.74 -12.72 11.79
N ALA A 145 -10.23 -13.03 10.58
CA ALA A 145 -9.97 -12.25 9.38
C ALA A 145 -10.42 -10.79 9.54
N LEU A 146 -11.59 -10.55 10.12
CA LEU A 146 -12.11 -9.22 10.40
C LEU A 146 -11.18 -8.41 11.34
N GLY A 147 -10.56 -9.05 12.31
CA GLY A 147 -9.58 -8.42 13.20
C GLY A 147 -8.28 -7.98 12.53
N TRP A 148 -7.98 -8.52 11.34
CA TRP A 148 -6.78 -8.21 10.56
C TRP A 148 -7.05 -7.36 9.31
N SER A 149 -8.31 -6.96 9.09
CA SER A 149 -8.73 -6.25 7.88
C SER A 149 -8.53 -4.72 7.97
N GLY A 150 -7.81 -4.26 8.96
CA GLY A 150 -7.52 -2.83 9.09
C GLY A 150 -6.38 -2.38 8.17
N PRO A 151 -6.44 -1.14 7.65
CA PRO A 151 -5.30 -0.53 7.00
C PRO A 151 -4.18 -0.28 8.01
N ALA A 152 -2.97 0.05 7.51
CA ALA A 152 -1.86 0.47 8.34
C ALA A 152 -2.29 1.56 9.36
N VAL A 153 -1.68 1.54 10.53
CA VAL A 153 -1.99 2.46 11.63
C VAL A 153 -2.00 3.92 11.14
N GLY A 154 -3.05 4.66 11.49
CA GLY A 154 -3.16 6.09 11.20
C GLY A 154 -3.86 6.46 9.90
N VAL A 155 -4.41 5.50 9.14
CA VAL A 155 -5.20 5.83 7.94
C VAL A 155 -6.58 6.37 8.34
N PRO A 156 -6.94 7.61 7.95
CA PRO A 156 -8.23 8.19 8.24
C PRO A 156 -9.37 7.42 7.58
N GLN A 157 -10.47 7.21 8.31
CA GLN A 157 -11.61 6.42 7.82
C GLN A 157 -12.30 7.02 6.58
N GLU A 158 -12.27 8.34 6.46
CA GLU A 158 -12.81 9.06 5.30
C GLU A 158 -12.04 8.79 4.00
N LYS A 159 -10.79 8.32 4.09
CA LYS A 159 -9.98 7.93 2.94
C LYS A 159 -10.18 6.48 2.49
N THR A 160 -10.98 5.71 3.23
CA THR A 160 -11.21 4.27 2.97
C THR A 160 -12.71 3.91 3.00
N PRO A 161 -13.57 4.63 2.27
CA PRO A 161 -15.03 4.44 2.33
C PRO A 161 -15.48 3.05 1.85
N ASN A 162 -14.84 2.49 0.83
CA ASN A 162 -15.18 1.16 0.31
C ASN A 162 -14.77 0.05 1.26
N LEU A 163 -13.54 0.07 1.77
CA LEU A 163 -13.07 -0.89 2.77
C LEU A 163 -13.99 -0.87 3.99
N ARG A 164 -14.31 0.32 4.50
CA ARG A 164 -15.23 0.47 5.63
C ARG A 164 -16.60 -0.15 5.35
N ARG A 165 -17.20 0.16 4.21
CA ARG A 165 -18.48 -0.41 3.79
C ARG A 165 -18.45 -1.94 3.73
N LEU A 166 -17.38 -2.53 3.21
CA LEU A 166 -17.20 -3.98 3.13
C LEU A 166 -16.98 -4.61 4.52
N LEU A 167 -16.24 -3.95 5.41
CA LEU A 167 -16.07 -4.39 6.80
C LEU A 167 -17.39 -4.35 7.56
N ASP A 168 -18.20 -3.31 7.37
CA ASP A 168 -19.53 -3.20 7.99
C ASP A 168 -20.51 -4.24 7.44
N GLN A 169 -20.41 -4.56 6.15
CA GLN A 169 -21.15 -5.68 5.54
C GLN A 169 -20.79 -7.00 6.22
N GLU A 170 -19.51 -7.26 6.43
CA GLU A 170 -19.04 -8.48 7.09
C GLU A 170 -19.48 -8.54 8.54
N ARG A 171 -19.35 -7.44 9.30
CA ARG A 171 -19.84 -7.35 10.68
C ARG A 171 -21.32 -7.71 10.79
N ARG A 172 -22.16 -7.12 9.93
CA ARG A 172 -23.59 -7.43 9.89
C ARG A 172 -23.86 -8.90 9.57
N ALA A 173 -23.15 -9.48 8.61
CA ALA A 173 -23.26 -10.89 8.23
C ALA A 173 -22.87 -11.83 9.40
N LEU A 174 -22.01 -11.37 10.31
CA LEU A 174 -21.62 -12.10 11.53
C LEU A 174 -22.49 -11.78 12.75
N GLY A 175 -23.52 -10.94 12.61
CA GLY A 175 -24.39 -10.51 13.72
C GLY A 175 -23.73 -9.52 14.69
N LEU A 176 -22.68 -8.81 14.23
CA LEU A 176 -22.01 -7.75 14.98
C LEU A 176 -22.58 -6.37 14.62
N GLN A 177 -22.45 -5.42 15.55
CA GLN A 177 -22.74 -4.02 15.23
C GLN A 177 -21.64 -3.45 14.30
N PRO A 178 -22.01 -2.59 13.34
CA PRO A 178 -21.09 -1.93 12.44
C PRO A 178 -20.16 -0.94 13.16
#